data_0e3ed6a9156eb8845837413bbbbd21ec
#
_entry.id   0e3ed6a9156eb8845837413bbbbd21ec
#
_cell.length_a   1.000
_cell.length_b   1.000
_cell.length_c   1.000
_cell.angle_alpha   90.00
_cell.angle_beta   90.00
_cell.angle_gamma   90.00
#
_symmetry.space_group_name_H-M   'P 1'
#
loop_
_entity.id
_entity.type
_entity.pdbx_description
1 polymer ?
#
loop_
_entity_poly.entity_id
_entity_poly.type
_entity_poly.pdbx_seq_one_letter_code
_entity_poly.pdbx_strand_id
1 'polypeptide(L)'
;RVFVEYNNARLSQLGLSPSEVFIRPSTPQDNGRGFTLAQKMVGKACGLPGVKPGTSCEPLMATVGSQDTTGPMTRDEMKELACLGFSSDLVMQSFCHTAAYPKPVDLQTQQDLPDFFAQRGGVALRPGDGIIHSWLNRMLLPDTVGTGGDSHTRFPLGISFPAGSGLVAFAAAIGAMPLDMPESV
;
A
#
# COMPACT_ATOMS: atom_id res chain seq x y z
N ARG A 1 7.61 11.49 0.37
CA ARG A 1 8.76 12.41 0.40
C ARG A 1 9.07 12.94 -0.99
N VAL A 2 9.33 12.06 -1.97
CA VAL A 2 9.64 12.45 -3.37
C VAL A 2 8.52 13.29 -3.99
N PHE A 3 7.26 12.92 -3.77
CA PHE A 3 6.11 13.67 -4.30
C PHE A 3 6.01 15.09 -3.71
N VAL A 4 6.24 15.24 -2.41
CA VAL A 4 6.25 16.56 -1.75
C VAL A 4 7.41 17.41 -2.25
N GLU A 5 8.58 16.82 -2.42
CA GLU A 5 9.77 17.49 -2.96
C GLU A 5 9.53 17.96 -4.41
N TYR A 6 8.94 17.09 -5.25
CA TYR A 6 8.56 17.44 -6.62
C TYR A 6 7.50 18.55 -6.66
N ASN A 7 6.44 18.41 -5.86
CA ASN A 7 5.38 19.41 -5.76
C ASN A 7 5.93 20.77 -5.28
N ASN A 8 6.79 20.77 -4.28
CA ASN A 8 7.41 21.98 -3.74
C ASN A 8 8.35 22.64 -4.76
N ALA A 9 9.09 21.85 -5.53
CA ALA A 9 9.89 22.37 -6.64
C ALA A 9 9.01 23.05 -7.68
N ARG A 10 7.84 22.46 -8.00
CA ARG A 10 6.89 23.04 -8.94
C ARG A 10 6.22 24.31 -8.40
N LEU A 11 5.82 24.31 -7.13
CA LEU A 11 5.25 25.50 -6.47
C LEU A 11 6.25 26.64 -6.44
N SER A 12 7.51 26.37 -6.15
CA SER A 12 8.58 27.37 -6.16
C SER A 12 8.76 27.99 -7.57
N GLN A 13 8.71 27.16 -8.63
CA GLN A 13 8.78 27.66 -10.02
C GLN A 13 7.60 28.60 -10.37
N LEU A 14 6.46 28.39 -9.75
CA LEU A 14 5.25 29.21 -9.93
C LEU A 14 5.20 30.43 -8.99
N GLY A 15 6.23 30.65 -8.17
CA GLY A 15 6.26 31.73 -7.17
C GLY A 15 5.28 31.52 -6.01
N LEU A 16 4.81 30.30 -5.80
CA LEU A 16 3.91 29.94 -4.71
C LEU A 16 4.70 29.39 -3.53
N SER A 17 4.15 29.56 -2.33
CA SER A 17 4.75 28.99 -1.11
C SER A 17 4.75 27.47 -1.17
N PRO A 18 5.86 26.82 -0.76
CA PRO A 18 5.90 25.36 -0.68
C PRO A 18 4.82 24.89 0.31
N SER A 19 4.20 23.75 -0.03
CA SER A 19 3.36 23.07 0.94
C SER A 19 4.22 22.66 2.14
N GLU A 20 3.74 22.91 3.33
CA GLU A 20 4.42 22.45 4.53
C GLU A 20 4.60 20.94 4.45
N VAL A 21 5.85 20.49 4.57
CA VAL A 21 6.12 19.07 4.79
C VAL A 21 5.40 18.71 6.06
N PHE A 22 4.60 17.66 6.02
CA PHE A 22 3.93 17.12 7.19
C PHE A 22 5.01 16.85 8.26
N ILE A 23 5.18 17.79 9.18
CA ILE A 23 6.12 17.62 10.29
C ILE A 23 5.47 16.56 11.16
N ARG A 24 6.06 15.37 11.17
CA ARG A 24 5.65 14.34 12.14
C ARG A 24 5.67 15.01 13.52
N PRO A 25 4.57 14.98 14.27
CA PRO A 25 4.58 15.55 15.60
C PRO A 25 5.77 14.93 16.36
N SER A 26 6.63 15.76 16.93
CA SER A 26 7.67 15.28 17.84
C SER A 26 6.95 14.72 19.06
N THR A 27 6.72 13.41 19.03
CA THR A 27 6.11 12.72 20.16
C THR A 27 7.11 12.72 21.30
N PRO A 28 6.73 13.06 22.53
CA PRO A 28 7.55 12.79 23.71
C PRO A 28 8.00 11.33 23.66
N GLN A 29 9.18 11.01 24.15
CA GLN A 29 9.67 9.63 24.25
C GLN A 29 8.71 8.82 25.13
N ASP A 30 7.63 8.37 24.52
CA ASP A 30 6.68 7.44 25.13
C ASP A 30 7.23 6.04 24.86
N ASN A 31 7.41 5.28 25.94
CA ASN A 31 7.90 3.90 25.89
C ASN A 31 6.85 2.91 25.36
N GLY A 32 5.79 3.38 24.69
CA GLY A 32 4.69 2.59 24.15
C GLY A 32 3.71 2.06 25.21
N ARG A 33 3.84 2.49 26.47
CA ARG A 33 2.84 2.18 27.49
C ARG A 33 1.55 2.97 27.20
N GLY A 34 0.40 2.27 27.31
CA GLY A 34 -0.90 2.87 27.04
C GLY A 34 -1.34 2.85 25.57
N PHE A 35 -0.62 2.18 24.68
CA PHE A 35 -1.04 1.88 23.30
C PHE A 35 -1.47 0.42 23.17
N THR A 36 -2.51 0.17 22.37
CA THR A 36 -2.87 -1.18 21.94
C THR A 36 -1.81 -1.76 21.01
N LEU A 37 -1.86 -3.06 20.74
CA LEU A 37 -0.93 -3.70 19.82
C LEU A 37 -1.04 -3.08 18.40
N ALA A 38 -2.27 -2.85 17.92
CA ALA A 38 -2.50 -2.22 16.62
C ALA A 38 -1.89 -0.81 16.54
N GLN A 39 -2.09 0.01 17.59
CA GLN A 39 -1.52 1.35 17.67
C GLN A 39 0.02 1.34 17.67
N LYS A 40 0.63 0.35 18.32
CA LYS A 40 2.09 0.17 18.32
C LYS A 40 2.60 -0.26 16.94
N MET A 41 1.91 -1.18 16.27
CA MET A 41 2.30 -1.67 14.95
C MET A 41 2.22 -0.56 13.90
N VAL A 42 1.14 0.20 13.88
CA VAL A 42 1.00 1.38 13.00
C VAL A 42 2.04 2.45 13.39
N GLY A 43 2.24 2.67 14.69
CA GLY A 43 3.28 3.58 15.18
C GLY A 43 4.67 3.19 14.68
N LYS A 44 5.04 1.92 14.80
CA LYS A 44 6.32 1.40 14.28
C LYS A 44 6.48 1.69 12.77
N ALA A 45 5.42 1.48 11.98
CA ALA A 45 5.42 1.79 10.55
C ALA A 45 5.53 3.29 10.26
N CYS A 46 5.18 4.15 11.22
CA CYS A 46 5.36 5.61 11.16
C CYS A 46 6.69 6.08 11.79
N GLY A 47 7.50 5.18 12.36
CA GLY A 47 8.69 5.53 13.14
C GLY A 47 8.37 6.15 14.50
N LEU A 48 7.22 5.79 15.09
CA LEU A 48 6.69 6.28 16.36
C LEU A 48 6.48 5.11 17.34
N PRO A 49 6.46 5.36 18.67
CA PRO A 49 6.12 4.32 19.66
C PRO A 49 4.71 3.79 19.56
N GLY A 50 3.78 4.60 19.04
CA GLY A 50 2.38 4.28 18.84
C GLY A 50 1.63 5.46 18.24
N VAL A 51 0.44 5.22 17.68
CA VAL A 51 -0.45 6.24 17.12
C VAL A 51 -1.80 6.14 17.80
N LYS A 52 -2.29 7.25 18.36
CA LYS A 52 -3.61 7.29 19.02
C LYS A 52 -4.75 7.33 18.01
N PRO A 53 -5.94 6.81 18.36
CA PRO A 53 -7.13 6.95 17.53
C PRO A 53 -7.40 8.40 17.13
N GLY A 54 -7.87 8.60 15.90
CA GLY A 54 -8.16 9.92 15.34
C GLY A 54 -6.93 10.74 14.94
N THR A 55 -5.73 10.17 15.05
CA THR A 55 -4.50 10.82 14.58
C THR A 55 -4.26 10.47 13.12
N SER A 56 -4.09 11.47 12.26
CA SER A 56 -3.65 11.26 10.87
C SER A 56 -2.17 10.86 10.84
N CYS A 57 -1.85 9.83 10.08
CA CYS A 57 -0.49 9.29 9.97
C CYS A 57 -0.25 8.67 8.58
N GLU A 58 1.00 8.41 8.26
CA GLU A 58 1.43 7.79 7.00
C GLU A 58 2.32 6.57 7.29
N PRO A 59 1.74 5.43 7.68
CA PRO A 59 2.50 4.22 7.91
C PRO A 59 3.14 3.71 6.61
N LEU A 60 4.36 3.20 6.72
CA LEU A 60 5.01 2.49 5.64
C LEU A 60 4.25 1.19 5.36
N MET A 61 3.95 0.96 4.09
CA MET A 61 3.26 -0.23 3.60
C MET A 61 4.29 -1.24 3.09
N ALA A 62 4.67 -2.20 3.94
CA ALA A 62 5.63 -3.23 3.56
C ALA A 62 5.07 -4.18 2.49
N THR A 63 3.76 -4.43 2.53
CA THR A 63 3.11 -5.38 1.63
C THR A 63 1.89 -4.75 0.98
N VAL A 64 1.81 -4.86 -0.34
CA VAL A 64 0.69 -4.37 -1.16
C VAL A 64 0.16 -5.48 -2.05
N GLY A 65 -1.13 -5.78 -1.90
CA GLY A 65 -1.83 -6.79 -2.68
C GLY A 65 -2.74 -6.18 -3.75
N SER A 66 -2.55 -6.56 -4.99
CA SER A 66 -3.45 -6.24 -6.11
C SER A 66 -4.06 -7.52 -6.67
N GLN A 67 -5.30 -7.47 -7.09
CA GLN A 67 -6.02 -8.59 -7.64
C GLN A 67 -6.59 -8.26 -9.02
N ASP A 68 -6.98 -9.28 -9.77
CA ASP A 68 -7.42 -9.17 -11.15
C ASP A 68 -8.65 -8.27 -11.36
N THR A 69 -9.58 -8.24 -10.42
CA THR A 69 -10.79 -7.40 -10.53
C THR A 69 -10.52 -5.90 -10.32
N THR A 70 -9.45 -5.55 -9.63
CA THR A 70 -9.04 -4.16 -9.38
C THR A 70 -7.70 -3.81 -10.05
N GLY A 71 -6.95 -4.80 -10.50
CA GLY A 71 -5.61 -4.64 -11.08
C GLY A 71 -5.53 -3.70 -12.28
N PRO A 72 -6.46 -3.74 -13.24
CA PRO A 72 -6.47 -2.77 -14.34
C PRO A 72 -6.60 -1.32 -13.87
N MET A 73 -7.49 -1.04 -12.91
CA MET A 73 -7.64 0.29 -12.33
C MET A 73 -6.37 0.70 -11.55
N THR A 74 -5.85 -0.20 -10.72
CA THR A 74 -4.60 0.02 -9.97
C THR A 74 -3.43 0.31 -10.91
N ARG A 75 -3.31 -0.40 -12.03
CA ARG A 75 -2.31 -0.15 -13.07
C ARG A 75 -2.45 1.26 -13.66
N ASP A 76 -3.67 1.66 -13.98
CA ASP A 76 -3.91 2.95 -14.62
C ASP A 76 -3.64 4.10 -13.63
N GLU A 77 -4.02 3.98 -12.38
CA GLU A 77 -3.63 4.89 -11.28
C GLU A 77 -2.09 4.96 -11.11
N MET A 78 -1.39 3.82 -11.18
CA MET A 78 0.08 3.80 -11.13
C MET A 78 0.72 4.54 -12.30
N LYS A 79 0.12 4.48 -13.49
CA LYS A 79 0.57 5.26 -14.66
C LYS A 79 0.38 6.75 -14.46
N GLU A 80 -0.77 7.16 -13.90
CA GLU A 80 -1.06 8.57 -13.57
C GLU A 80 -0.10 9.11 -12.52
N LEU A 81 0.31 8.27 -11.55
CA LEU A 81 1.34 8.61 -10.57
C LEU A 81 2.77 8.58 -11.13
N ALA A 82 2.95 8.29 -12.42
CA ALA A 82 4.26 8.09 -13.04
C ALA A 82 5.15 7.08 -12.28
N CYS A 83 4.54 6.04 -11.74
CA CYS A 83 5.24 4.99 -10.98
C CYS A 83 6.13 4.17 -11.92
N LEU A 84 7.44 4.35 -11.84
CA LEU A 84 8.44 3.59 -12.60
C LEU A 84 9.00 2.39 -11.85
N GLY A 85 8.82 2.33 -10.53
CA GLY A 85 9.24 1.25 -9.65
C GLY A 85 8.48 1.29 -8.34
N PHE A 86 8.32 0.15 -7.70
CA PHE A 86 7.63 0.07 -6.42
C PHE A 86 8.54 0.43 -5.25
N SER A 87 7.98 1.16 -4.29
CA SER A 87 8.66 1.54 -3.05
C SER A 87 8.28 0.66 -1.86
N SER A 88 7.18 -0.07 -1.94
CA SER A 88 6.85 -1.11 -0.96
C SER A 88 7.72 -2.36 -1.16
N ASP A 89 8.08 -3.05 -0.07
CA ASP A 89 8.98 -4.19 -0.10
C ASP A 89 8.42 -5.37 -0.92
N LEU A 90 7.11 -5.58 -0.84
CA LEU A 90 6.40 -6.62 -1.59
C LEU A 90 5.12 -6.05 -2.22
N VAL A 91 5.11 -5.98 -3.54
CA VAL A 91 3.89 -5.69 -4.32
C VAL A 91 3.53 -6.92 -5.14
N MET A 92 2.35 -7.48 -4.91
CA MET A 92 1.91 -8.72 -5.52
C MET A 92 0.60 -8.53 -6.29
N GLN A 93 0.58 -9.01 -7.54
CA GLN A 93 -0.62 -9.13 -8.37
C GLN A 93 -1.09 -10.58 -8.43
N SER A 94 -2.38 -10.79 -8.31
CA SER A 94 -2.99 -12.13 -8.44
C SER A 94 -4.13 -12.16 -9.45
N PHE A 95 -4.55 -13.37 -9.81
CA PHE A 95 -5.64 -13.64 -10.75
C PHE A 95 -6.64 -14.65 -10.18
N CYS A 96 -6.94 -14.51 -8.89
CA CYS A 96 -7.75 -15.47 -8.15
C CYS A 96 -9.25 -15.44 -8.46
N HIS A 97 -9.79 -14.32 -8.99
CA HIS A 97 -11.21 -14.19 -9.31
C HIS A 97 -11.54 -14.59 -10.74
N THR A 98 -10.58 -14.49 -11.65
CA THR A 98 -10.77 -14.75 -13.08
C THR A 98 -10.08 -16.03 -13.57
N ALA A 99 -9.50 -16.82 -12.67
CA ALA A 99 -8.78 -18.05 -13.02
C ALA A 99 -9.69 -19.12 -13.64
N ALA A 100 -10.94 -19.26 -13.10
CA ALA A 100 -11.94 -20.15 -13.62
C ALA A 100 -12.94 -19.37 -14.48
N TYR A 101 -13.21 -19.87 -15.68
CA TYR A 101 -14.17 -19.26 -16.62
C TYR A 101 -13.87 -17.81 -17.00
N PRO A 102 -12.64 -17.46 -17.43
CA PRO A 102 -12.26 -16.11 -17.79
C PRO A 102 -13.03 -15.63 -19.03
N LYS A 103 -13.42 -14.37 -19.02
CA LYS A 103 -13.94 -13.66 -20.18
C LYS A 103 -12.77 -13.19 -21.06
N PRO A 104 -13.00 -12.80 -22.34
CA PRO A 104 -11.92 -12.27 -23.18
C PRO A 104 -11.14 -11.10 -22.56
N VAL A 105 -11.83 -10.21 -21.84
CA VAL A 105 -11.19 -9.08 -21.12
C VAL A 105 -10.30 -9.57 -19.98
N ASP A 106 -10.68 -10.66 -19.32
CA ASP A 106 -9.89 -11.24 -18.23
C ASP A 106 -8.61 -11.87 -18.78
N LEU A 107 -8.69 -12.56 -19.93
CA LEU A 107 -7.53 -13.10 -20.62
C LEU A 107 -6.52 -12.01 -20.99
N GLN A 108 -7.00 -10.87 -21.49
CA GLN A 108 -6.14 -9.73 -21.79
C GLN A 108 -5.49 -9.20 -20.52
N THR A 109 -6.23 -9.04 -19.44
CA THR A 109 -5.72 -8.62 -18.13
C THR A 109 -4.65 -9.58 -17.60
N GLN A 110 -4.88 -10.89 -17.74
CA GLN A 110 -3.93 -11.93 -17.32
C GLN A 110 -2.63 -11.92 -18.16
N GLN A 111 -2.66 -11.39 -19.37
CA GLN A 111 -1.48 -11.21 -20.22
C GLN A 111 -0.72 -9.92 -19.89
N ASP A 112 -1.43 -8.82 -19.69
CA ASP A 112 -0.83 -7.48 -19.60
C ASP A 112 -0.28 -7.16 -18.21
N LEU A 113 -0.97 -7.56 -17.13
CA LEU A 113 -0.59 -7.18 -15.78
C LEU A 113 0.71 -7.80 -15.28
N PRO A 114 1.07 -9.07 -15.59
CA PRO A 114 2.31 -9.65 -15.10
C PRO A 114 3.54 -8.86 -15.47
N ASP A 115 3.66 -8.49 -16.74
CA ASP A 115 4.79 -7.71 -17.23
C ASP A 115 4.82 -6.31 -16.62
N PHE A 116 3.66 -5.67 -16.48
CA PHE A 116 3.55 -4.36 -15.85
C PHE A 116 4.08 -4.36 -14.41
N PHE A 117 3.70 -5.37 -13.61
CA PHE A 117 4.16 -5.50 -12.22
C PHE A 117 5.63 -5.91 -12.14
N ALA A 118 6.06 -6.90 -12.94
CA ALA A 118 7.44 -7.37 -12.95
C ALA A 118 8.44 -6.26 -13.33
N GLN A 119 8.13 -5.44 -14.32
CA GLN A 119 8.96 -4.29 -14.72
C GLN A 119 9.15 -3.25 -13.62
N ARG A 120 8.29 -3.24 -12.61
CA ARG A 120 8.34 -2.31 -11.46
C ARG A 120 8.88 -2.95 -10.18
N GLY A 121 9.38 -4.19 -10.26
CA GLY A 121 9.91 -4.92 -9.11
C GLY A 121 8.85 -5.67 -8.31
N GLY A 122 7.63 -5.81 -8.83
CA GLY A 122 6.56 -6.59 -8.22
C GLY A 122 6.58 -8.06 -8.63
N VAL A 123 5.72 -8.83 -7.98
CA VAL A 123 5.51 -10.26 -8.25
C VAL A 123 4.11 -10.45 -8.80
N ALA A 124 3.97 -11.16 -9.90
CA ALA A 124 2.67 -11.57 -10.42
C ALA A 124 2.51 -13.10 -10.32
N LEU A 125 1.41 -13.51 -9.72
CA LEU A 125 0.97 -14.91 -9.74
C LEU A 125 0.36 -15.23 -11.11
N ARG A 126 0.30 -16.50 -11.44
CA ARG A 126 -0.41 -16.98 -12.64
C ARG A 126 -1.87 -17.31 -12.28
N PRO A 127 -2.78 -17.26 -13.27
CA PRO A 127 -4.11 -17.82 -13.07
C PRO A 127 -4.02 -19.29 -12.61
N GLY A 128 -4.68 -19.59 -11.49
CA GLY A 128 -4.64 -20.94 -10.89
C GLY A 128 -3.57 -21.16 -9.82
N ASP A 129 -2.63 -20.24 -9.61
CA ASP A 129 -1.62 -20.36 -8.52
C ASP A 129 -2.26 -20.23 -7.12
N GLY A 130 -3.50 -19.80 -7.03
CA GLY A 130 -4.25 -19.69 -5.79
C GLY A 130 -4.70 -18.26 -5.47
N ILE A 131 -5.32 -18.11 -4.32
CA ILE A 131 -5.83 -16.82 -3.85
C ILE A 131 -4.71 -15.96 -3.25
N ILE A 132 -4.79 -14.65 -3.51
CA ILE A 132 -3.77 -13.69 -3.07
C ILE A 132 -3.53 -13.73 -1.56
N HIS A 133 -4.58 -13.87 -0.76
CA HIS A 133 -4.45 -13.88 0.71
C HIS A 133 -3.58 -15.02 1.22
N SER A 134 -3.68 -16.22 0.61
CA SER A 134 -2.84 -17.35 0.98
C SER A 134 -1.36 -17.11 0.70
N TRP A 135 -1.05 -16.40 -0.39
CA TRP A 135 0.32 -16.05 -0.74
C TRP A 135 0.86 -14.92 0.12
N LEU A 136 0.10 -13.83 0.28
CA LEU A 136 0.50 -12.71 1.13
C LEU A 136 0.74 -13.17 2.57
N ASN A 137 -0.13 -14.01 3.11
CA ASN A 137 0.00 -14.52 4.48
C ASN A 137 1.24 -15.42 4.70
N ARG A 138 1.83 -15.95 3.64
CA ARG A 138 3.08 -16.73 3.70
C ARG A 138 4.33 -15.88 3.51
N MET A 139 4.20 -14.74 2.85
CA MET A 139 5.33 -13.92 2.42
C MET A 139 5.51 -12.64 3.27
N LEU A 140 4.47 -12.23 3.99
CA LEU A 140 4.56 -11.04 4.84
C LEU A 140 5.50 -11.27 6.04
N LEU A 141 6.15 -10.20 6.46
CA LEU A 141 6.94 -10.19 7.69
C LEU A 141 6.05 -9.85 8.90
N PRO A 142 6.27 -10.49 10.06
CA PRO A 142 5.57 -10.11 11.30
C PRO A 142 5.76 -8.63 11.64
N ASP A 143 4.79 -8.06 12.35
CA ASP A 143 4.81 -6.67 12.83
C ASP A 143 4.94 -5.62 11.73
N THR A 144 4.50 -5.92 10.52
CA THR A 144 4.44 -4.98 9.39
C THR A 144 3.01 -4.54 9.10
N VAL A 145 2.89 -3.42 8.39
CA VAL A 145 1.62 -2.88 7.92
C VAL A 145 1.56 -3.01 6.40
N GLY A 146 0.38 -3.31 5.89
CA GLY A 146 0.17 -3.42 4.46
C GLY A 146 -1.26 -3.10 4.04
N THR A 147 -1.49 -3.12 2.75
CA THR A 147 -2.80 -2.87 2.14
C THR A 147 -3.07 -3.79 0.97
N GLY A 148 -4.29 -3.77 0.49
CA GLY A 148 -4.67 -4.50 -0.71
C GLY A 148 -6.04 -4.09 -1.22
N GLY A 149 -6.27 -4.34 -2.50
CA GLY A 149 -7.49 -3.99 -3.22
C GLY A 149 -8.67 -4.95 -3.00
N ASP A 150 -8.58 -5.85 -2.04
CA ASP A 150 -9.64 -6.80 -1.70
C ASP A 150 -10.15 -6.56 -0.28
N SER A 151 -11.47 -6.56 -0.08
CA SER A 151 -12.11 -6.37 1.22
C SER A 151 -11.74 -7.46 2.24
N HIS A 152 -11.26 -8.60 1.78
CA HIS A 152 -10.78 -9.71 2.62
C HIS A 152 -9.27 -9.66 2.88
N THR A 153 -8.59 -8.57 2.53
CA THR A 153 -7.18 -8.38 2.87
C THR A 153 -7.00 -8.39 4.39
N ARG A 154 -6.41 -9.46 4.90
CA ARG A 154 -6.17 -9.70 6.33
C ARG A 154 -4.80 -10.34 6.51
N PHE A 155 -3.98 -9.75 7.37
CA PHE A 155 -2.64 -10.26 7.68
C PHE A 155 -2.62 -10.81 9.10
N PRO A 156 -2.41 -12.12 9.29
CA PRO A 156 -2.54 -12.74 10.61
C PRO A 156 -1.43 -12.35 11.59
N LEU A 157 -0.27 -11.93 11.10
CA LEU A 157 0.90 -11.53 11.90
C LEU A 157 1.24 -10.06 11.77
N GLY A 158 0.41 -9.29 11.06
CA GLY A 158 0.59 -7.88 10.79
C GLY A 158 -0.74 -7.14 10.84
N ILE A 159 -0.74 -5.91 10.36
CA ILE A 159 -1.96 -5.12 10.16
C ILE A 159 -2.16 -4.86 8.69
N SER A 160 -3.39 -4.98 8.22
CA SER A 160 -3.76 -4.66 6.86
C SER A 160 -5.01 -3.80 6.81
N PHE A 161 -5.00 -2.89 5.86
CA PHE A 161 -6.11 -2.00 5.56
C PHE A 161 -6.54 -2.26 4.12
N PRO A 162 -7.75 -2.81 3.88
CA PRO A 162 -8.29 -2.88 2.52
C PRO A 162 -8.53 -1.46 2.02
N ALA A 163 -8.15 -1.21 0.76
CA ALA A 163 -8.23 0.11 0.16
C ALA A 163 -8.70 0.05 -1.30
N GLY A 164 -9.20 1.15 -1.82
CA GLY A 164 -9.50 1.32 -3.23
C GLY A 164 -8.24 1.33 -4.11
N SER A 165 -8.42 1.16 -5.42
CA SER A 165 -7.32 1.06 -6.39
C SER A 165 -6.32 2.22 -6.32
N GLY A 166 -6.79 3.44 -6.14
CA GLY A 166 -5.95 4.64 -6.04
C GLY A 166 -5.01 4.61 -4.82
N LEU A 167 -5.53 4.26 -3.63
CA LEU A 167 -4.70 4.14 -2.43
C LEU A 167 -3.75 2.94 -2.51
N VAL A 168 -4.17 1.83 -3.13
CA VAL A 168 -3.30 0.68 -3.37
C VAL A 168 -2.16 1.04 -4.32
N ALA A 169 -2.46 1.77 -5.41
CA ALA A 169 -1.46 2.28 -6.34
C ALA A 169 -0.49 3.26 -5.65
N PHE A 170 -1.02 4.19 -4.85
CA PHE A 170 -0.23 5.13 -4.07
C PHE A 170 0.71 4.40 -3.09
N ALA A 171 0.18 3.43 -2.34
CA ALA A 171 0.97 2.63 -1.41
C ALA A 171 2.12 1.89 -2.12
N ALA A 172 1.85 1.26 -3.27
CA ALA A 172 2.87 0.57 -4.04
C ALA A 172 3.95 1.54 -4.57
N ALA A 173 3.53 2.70 -5.11
CA ALA A 173 4.43 3.67 -5.72
C ALA A 173 5.29 4.43 -4.69
N ILE A 174 4.72 4.81 -3.56
CA ILE A 174 5.35 5.68 -2.56
C ILE A 174 5.88 4.91 -1.35
N GLY A 175 5.36 3.69 -1.12
CA GLY A 175 5.72 2.86 0.02
C GLY A 175 5.02 3.26 1.33
N ALA A 176 4.06 4.16 1.28
CA ALA A 176 3.28 4.60 2.45
C ALA A 176 1.83 4.86 2.04
N MET A 177 0.93 4.90 2.99
CA MET A 177 -0.48 5.21 2.74
C MET A 177 -1.02 6.16 3.81
N PRO A 178 -1.73 7.26 3.43
CA PRO A 178 -2.37 8.11 4.42
C PRO A 178 -3.47 7.32 5.16
N LEU A 179 -3.50 7.48 6.47
CA LEU A 179 -4.40 6.78 7.37
C LEU A 179 -4.78 7.66 8.55
N ASP A 180 -6.06 7.74 8.85
CA ASP A 180 -6.52 8.17 10.16
C ASP A 180 -6.61 6.95 11.06
N MET A 181 -5.84 6.94 12.16
CA MET A 181 -5.77 5.78 13.04
C MET A 181 -7.15 5.47 13.63
N PRO A 182 -7.74 4.31 13.35
CA PRO A 182 -9.03 3.95 13.90
C PRO A 182 -8.94 3.59 15.39
N GLU A 183 -10.09 3.58 16.06
CA GLU A 183 -10.18 2.97 17.39
C GLU A 183 -9.80 1.47 17.29
N SER A 184 -8.98 1.03 18.23
CA SER A 184 -8.50 -0.35 18.28
C SER A 184 -8.55 -0.87 19.72
N VAL A 185 -8.99 -2.08 19.86
CA VAL A 185 -9.20 -2.76 21.16
C VAL A 185 -8.12 -3.81 21.36
#